data_987c709cc81877477c17f31741d405cd
#
_entry.id   987c709cc81877477c17f31741d405cd
#
_cell.length_a   1.000
_cell.length_b   1.000
_cell.length_c   1.000
_cell.angle_alpha   90.00
_cell.angle_beta   90.00
_cell.angle_gamma   90.00
#
_symmetry.space_group_name_H-M   'P 1'
#
loop_
_entity.id
_entity.type
_entity.pdbx_description
1 polymer ?
#
loop_
_entity_poly.entity_id
_entity_poly.type
_entity_poly.pdbx_seq_one_letter_code
_entity_poly.pdbx_strand_id
1 'polypeptide(L)'
;MKVLLISPNSLTTPYPVYPLGLDYVADAIRAEHEVRIADINPLGDLEALGRTIERYAPDVVGISLRNIDNTDKLDPSGFMGDYRACVNTVRKHSPAPLVLGGSGFTLFPEEIMTDLRAEYGVVGEGERLGPLLTAIEAGSRDISGIPGILTSEMPHRGVKPLDRTFALNYLCARSQLVYYLKNGGMLNLQTKRGCPFRCIYCTYPRIEGRRLRRVPPEMAAERALRLEEAGAKYFFVTDSAFNADYDHSARVAEAFIKAGVSIPWGAFFAPTTPPDGYYQNLAKAGLSHVEFGTESLSDQMLTVYGKPFRAHHVLKAHEHALAAGLYAAHYFLLGGPGEDEQTVEETLSRISELKKSVFFFFALCVSIRIRRCMIWPLNRVRYNAGRVF
;
A
#
# COMPACT_ATOMS: atom_id res chain seq x y z
N MET A 1 20.30 20.18 -2.31
CA MET A 1 20.29 19.81 -0.87
C MET A 1 20.57 18.30 -0.72
N LYS A 2 21.01 17.88 0.49
CA LYS A 2 21.07 16.48 0.91
C LYS A 2 19.77 16.09 1.59
N VAL A 3 19.04 15.13 1.05
CA VAL A 3 17.74 14.68 1.54
C VAL A 3 17.86 13.24 2.04
N LEU A 4 17.55 13.02 3.32
CA LEU A 4 17.48 11.69 3.89
C LEU A 4 16.02 11.25 4.00
N LEU A 5 15.64 10.18 3.30
CA LEU A 5 14.32 9.57 3.39
C LEU A 5 14.38 8.34 4.30
N ILE A 6 13.53 8.29 5.32
CA ILE A 6 13.54 7.22 6.32
C ILE A 6 12.30 6.34 6.18
N SER A 7 12.53 5.01 6.11
CA SER A 7 11.53 3.98 6.32
C SER A 7 11.63 3.49 7.76
N PRO A 8 10.72 3.86 8.67
CA PRO A 8 10.76 3.44 10.06
C PRO A 8 10.11 2.06 10.29
N ASN A 9 9.72 1.37 9.22
CA ASN A 9 9.07 0.08 9.31
C ASN A 9 10.04 -1.00 9.82
N SER A 10 9.68 -1.63 10.94
CA SER A 10 10.43 -2.74 11.55
C SER A 10 9.75 -4.10 11.41
N LEU A 11 8.60 -4.16 10.73
CA LEU A 11 7.85 -5.41 10.54
C LEU A 11 8.54 -6.33 9.56
N THR A 12 8.79 -7.56 10.02
CA THR A 12 9.43 -8.62 9.23
C THR A 12 8.55 -9.84 9.02
N THR A 13 7.38 -9.88 9.65
CA THR A 13 6.43 -11.00 9.59
C THR A 13 5.21 -10.63 8.77
N PRO A 14 4.70 -11.51 7.87
CA PRO A 14 5.25 -12.83 7.48
C PRO A 14 6.54 -12.73 6.65
N TYR A 15 6.84 -11.59 6.08
CA TYR A 15 8.08 -11.23 5.38
C TYR A 15 8.24 -9.70 5.38
N PRO A 16 9.47 -9.18 5.32
CA PRO A 16 9.70 -7.75 5.27
C PRO A 16 9.23 -7.18 3.93
N VAL A 17 8.50 -6.08 3.96
CA VAL A 17 7.97 -5.42 2.78
C VAL A 17 8.85 -4.24 2.37
N TYR A 18 9.37 -4.30 1.15
CA TYR A 18 10.22 -3.28 0.56
C TYR A 18 9.50 -1.91 0.51
N PRO A 19 10.18 -0.80 0.89
CA PRO A 19 9.59 0.53 0.95
C PRO A 19 9.47 1.20 -0.45
N LEU A 20 8.75 0.55 -1.37
CA LEU A 20 8.55 0.98 -2.75
C LEU A 20 8.13 2.46 -2.88
N GLY A 21 7.28 2.94 -1.95
CA GLY A 21 6.82 4.34 -1.95
C GLY A 21 7.97 5.35 -1.80
N LEU A 22 9.02 5.01 -1.05
CA LEU A 22 10.19 5.90 -0.91
C LEU A 22 11.05 5.93 -2.18
N ASP A 23 11.08 4.86 -2.96
CA ASP A 23 11.77 4.89 -4.25
C ASP A 23 11.11 5.88 -5.21
N TYR A 24 9.77 5.90 -5.26
CA TYR A 24 9.05 6.90 -6.07
C TYR A 24 9.36 8.33 -5.63
N VAL A 25 9.42 8.56 -4.32
CA VAL A 25 9.78 9.88 -3.78
C VAL A 25 11.23 10.23 -4.14
N ALA A 26 12.14 9.29 -3.93
CA ALA A 26 13.56 9.48 -4.26
C ALA A 26 13.76 9.78 -5.76
N ASP A 27 13.11 9.02 -6.64
CA ASP A 27 13.21 9.25 -8.09
C ASP A 27 12.67 10.62 -8.50
N ALA A 28 11.61 11.09 -7.84
CA ALA A 28 11.00 12.37 -8.16
C ALA A 28 11.90 13.59 -7.84
N ILE A 29 12.87 13.43 -6.94
CA ILE A 29 13.69 14.55 -6.43
C ILE A 29 15.19 14.41 -6.70
N ARG A 30 15.66 13.23 -7.12
CA ARG A 30 17.11 12.97 -7.29
C ARG A 30 17.78 13.72 -8.44
N ALA A 31 17.01 14.23 -9.39
CA ALA A 31 17.57 15.05 -10.47
C ALA A 31 18.12 16.39 -9.95
N GLU A 32 17.58 16.89 -8.83
CA GLU A 32 17.89 18.21 -8.27
C GLU A 32 18.56 18.11 -6.89
N HIS A 33 18.47 16.96 -6.21
CA HIS A 33 18.95 16.78 -4.84
C HIS A 33 19.76 15.48 -4.68
N GLU A 34 20.72 15.49 -3.75
CA GLU A 34 21.38 14.28 -3.29
C GLU A 34 20.45 13.53 -2.35
N VAL A 35 20.03 12.32 -2.73
CA VAL A 35 19.01 11.56 -1.97
C VAL A 35 19.59 10.25 -1.43
N ARG A 36 19.36 9.99 -0.15
CA ARG A 36 19.64 8.71 0.49
C ARG A 36 18.39 8.17 1.15
N ILE A 37 18.18 6.85 1.05
CA ILE A 37 17.15 6.14 1.82
C ILE A 37 17.81 5.43 2.98
N ALA A 38 17.31 5.64 4.21
CA ALA A 38 17.64 4.91 5.41
C ALA A 38 16.44 4.05 5.83
N ASP A 39 16.60 2.74 5.78
CA ASP A 39 15.55 1.80 6.08
C ASP A 39 15.91 1.01 7.33
N ILE A 40 15.03 1.05 8.35
CA ILE A 40 15.30 0.44 9.66
C ILE A 40 15.48 -1.08 9.54
N ASN A 41 14.75 -1.76 8.66
CA ASN A 41 14.86 -3.20 8.49
C ASN A 41 16.31 -3.65 8.16
N PRO A 42 16.96 -3.14 7.08
CA PRO A 42 18.37 -3.49 6.83
C PRO A 42 19.37 -2.80 7.75
N LEU A 43 19.03 -1.66 8.37
CA LEU A 43 19.89 -0.99 9.34
C LEU A 43 19.97 -1.72 10.68
N GLY A 44 18.88 -2.36 11.10
CA GLY A 44 18.75 -3.16 12.29
C GLY A 44 18.17 -2.41 13.50
N ASP A 45 18.59 -1.16 13.76
CA ASP A 45 18.13 -0.40 14.92
C ASP A 45 18.23 1.14 14.75
N LEU A 46 17.69 1.86 15.74
CA LEU A 46 17.69 3.32 15.76
C LEU A 46 19.08 3.92 16.05
N GLU A 47 19.99 3.18 16.65
CA GLU A 47 21.37 3.65 16.88
C GLU A 47 22.15 3.69 15.56
N ALA A 48 21.96 2.67 14.71
CA ALA A 48 22.50 2.66 13.36
C ALA A 48 21.89 3.79 12.48
N LEU A 49 20.60 4.10 12.69
CA LEU A 49 19.98 5.27 12.08
C LEU A 49 20.67 6.56 12.53
N GLY A 50 20.89 6.75 13.83
CA GLY A 50 21.60 7.92 14.38
C GLY A 50 22.98 8.11 13.74
N ARG A 51 23.80 7.06 13.69
CA ARG A 51 25.11 7.08 13.00
C ARG A 51 24.99 7.41 11.50
N THR A 52 23.92 6.95 10.85
CA THR A 52 23.68 7.24 9.43
C THR A 52 23.34 8.72 9.22
N ILE A 53 22.53 9.31 10.10
CA ILE A 53 22.15 10.72 10.06
C ILE A 53 23.40 11.61 10.26
N GLU A 54 24.21 11.34 11.28
CA GLU A 54 25.44 12.10 11.55
C GLU A 54 26.43 12.06 10.39
N ARG A 55 26.64 10.87 9.82
CA ARG A 55 27.57 10.69 8.69
C ARG A 55 27.09 11.37 7.41
N TYR A 56 25.77 11.32 7.14
CA TYR A 56 25.20 11.91 5.95
C TYR A 56 25.04 13.42 6.06
N ALA A 57 24.77 13.92 7.27
CA ALA A 57 24.49 15.33 7.57
C ALA A 57 23.44 15.93 6.62
N PRO A 58 22.17 15.46 6.70
CA PRO A 58 21.11 15.89 5.79
C PRO A 58 20.70 17.33 6.04
N ASP A 59 20.31 18.03 4.95
CA ASP A 59 19.68 19.34 5.01
C ASP A 59 18.16 19.23 5.28
N VAL A 60 17.53 18.12 4.88
CA VAL A 60 16.11 17.80 5.13
C VAL A 60 15.97 16.30 5.43
N VAL A 61 15.10 15.95 6.39
CA VAL A 61 14.76 14.56 6.71
C VAL A 61 13.30 14.29 6.42
N GLY A 62 13.01 13.33 5.54
CA GLY A 62 11.66 12.83 5.27
C GLY A 62 11.40 11.48 5.94
N ILE A 63 10.27 11.31 6.63
CA ILE A 63 9.86 10.03 7.23
C ILE A 63 8.57 9.55 6.59
N SER A 64 8.57 8.29 6.11
CA SER A 64 7.40 7.67 5.50
C SER A 64 6.64 6.80 6.51
N LEU A 65 5.50 7.28 7.01
CA LEU A 65 4.61 6.54 7.90
C LEU A 65 3.63 5.70 7.05
N ARG A 66 3.89 4.41 6.95
CA ARG A 66 3.10 3.51 6.10
C ARG A 66 1.83 3.04 6.78
N ASN A 67 1.95 2.46 7.96
CA ASN A 67 0.84 1.90 8.75
C ASN A 67 0.68 2.71 10.04
N ILE A 68 -0.52 2.73 10.61
CA ILE A 68 -0.79 3.34 11.92
C ILE A 68 -0.90 2.27 12.98
N ASP A 69 -1.50 1.15 12.61
CA ASP A 69 -1.69 -0.03 13.44
C ASP A 69 -1.56 -1.32 12.60
N ASN A 70 -1.60 -2.46 13.27
CA ASN A 70 -1.58 -3.78 12.63
C ASN A 70 -2.96 -4.25 12.14
N THR A 71 -4.01 -3.45 12.31
CA THR A 71 -5.41 -3.78 11.99
C THR A 71 -5.93 -5.08 12.65
N ASP A 72 -5.23 -5.61 13.65
CA ASP A 72 -5.63 -6.79 14.40
C ASP A 72 -6.41 -6.40 15.65
N LYS A 73 -7.65 -6.87 15.77
CA LYS A 73 -8.50 -6.59 16.93
C LYS A 73 -8.14 -7.45 18.13
N LEU A 74 -7.64 -8.65 17.91
CA LEU A 74 -7.34 -9.61 18.97
C LEU A 74 -6.00 -9.30 19.66
N ASP A 75 -5.06 -8.76 18.88
CA ASP A 75 -3.75 -8.31 19.38
C ASP A 75 -3.42 -6.93 18.78
N PRO A 76 -4.10 -5.86 19.26
CA PRO A 76 -3.94 -4.54 18.67
C PRO A 76 -2.55 -3.96 18.99
N SER A 77 -1.80 -3.62 17.96
CA SER A 77 -0.50 -2.97 18.04
C SER A 77 -0.47 -1.70 17.21
N GLY A 78 -0.12 -0.59 17.81
CA GLY A 78 0.00 0.71 17.15
C GLY A 78 1.46 1.09 16.93
N PHE A 79 1.77 1.63 15.75
CA PHE A 79 3.15 2.00 15.38
C PHE A 79 3.56 3.42 15.75
N MET A 80 2.68 4.20 16.39
CA MET A 80 2.99 5.58 16.78
C MET A 80 4.13 5.68 17.80
N GLY A 81 4.32 4.66 18.65
CA GLY A 81 5.47 4.55 19.55
C GLY A 81 6.79 4.49 18.80
N ASP A 82 6.88 3.65 17.78
CA ASP A 82 8.07 3.48 16.95
C ASP A 82 8.37 4.76 16.14
N TYR A 83 7.33 5.42 15.65
CA TYR A 83 7.47 6.69 14.93
C TYR A 83 8.00 7.81 15.84
N ARG A 84 7.51 7.91 17.09
CA ARG A 84 8.06 8.86 18.07
C ARG A 84 9.54 8.56 18.38
N ALA A 85 9.90 7.29 18.55
CA ALA A 85 11.28 6.88 18.78
C ALA A 85 12.19 7.25 17.59
N CYS A 86 11.70 7.02 16.36
CA CYS A 86 12.42 7.41 15.14
C CYS A 86 12.59 8.94 15.06
N VAL A 87 11.54 9.73 15.27
CA VAL A 87 11.60 11.20 15.27
C VAL A 87 12.54 11.74 16.35
N ASN A 88 12.51 11.17 17.56
CA ASN A 88 13.43 11.55 18.64
C ASN A 88 14.88 11.27 18.26
N THR A 89 15.14 10.13 17.58
CA THR A 89 16.47 9.82 17.07
C THR A 89 16.91 10.84 16.02
N VAL A 90 16.05 11.20 15.07
CA VAL A 90 16.37 12.24 14.07
C VAL A 90 16.74 13.55 14.75
N ARG A 91 15.93 14.03 15.68
CA ARG A 91 16.16 15.30 16.38
C ARG A 91 17.41 15.31 17.27
N LYS A 92 17.77 14.17 17.83
CA LYS A 92 19.02 14.03 18.60
C LYS A 92 20.26 14.19 17.73
N HIS A 93 20.21 13.74 16.47
CA HIS A 93 21.38 13.64 15.60
C HIS A 93 21.38 14.63 14.42
N SER A 94 20.32 15.44 14.23
CA SER A 94 20.24 16.45 13.17
C SER A 94 19.31 17.60 13.54
N PRO A 95 19.69 18.86 13.24
CA PRO A 95 18.81 20.02 13.34
C PRO A 95 17.95 20.21 12.07
N ALA A 96 18.07 19.35 11.06
CA ALA A 96 17.37 19.48 9.79
C ALA A 96 15.85 19.43 9.96
N PRO A 97 15.08 20.22 9.20
CA PRO A 97 13.63 20.17 9.24
C PRO A 97 13.10 18.79 8.88
N LEU A 98 12.02 18.41 9.58
CA LEU A 98 11.37 17.11 9.44
C LEU A 98 10.14 17.22 8.56
N VAL A 99 10.06 16.34 7.58
CA VAL A 99 8.92 16.19 6.66
C VAL A 99 8.28 14.83 6.87
N LEU A 100 7.00 14.79 7.23
CA LEU A 100 6.24 13.54 7.35
C LEU A 100 5.45 13.26 6.09
N GLY A 101 5.34 12.00 5.72
CA GLY A 101 4.55 11.55 4.58
C GLY A 101 4.18 10.07 4.69
N GLY A 102 3.65 9.52 3.60
CA GLY A 102 3.27 8.10 3.50
C GLY A 102 1.77 7.86 3.64
N SER A 103 1.34 6.62 3.42
CA SER A 103 -0.07 6.24 3.40
C SER A 103 -0.77 6.40 4.75
N GLY A 104 -0.12 6.02 5.85
CA GLY A 104 -0.64 6.21 7.19
C GLY A 104 -0.76 7.70 7.56
N PHE A 105 0.27 8.49 7.24
CA PHE A 105 0.24 9.93 7.43
C PHE A 105 -0.92 10.59 6.67
N THR A 106 -1.15 10.20 5.42
CA THR A 106 -2.21 10.75 4.56
C THR A 106 -3.61 10.57 5.15
N LEU A 107 -3.82 9.57 6.01
CA LEU A 107 -5.10 9.30 6.64
C LEU A 107 -5.41 10.20 7.84
N PHE A 108 -4.38 10.61 8.61
CA PHE A 108 -4.49 11.39 9.85
C PHE A 108 -3.40 12.47 9.93
N PRO A 109 -3.33 13.37 8.94
CA PRO A 109 -2.18 14.26 8.81
C PRO A 109 -2.08 15.28 9.96
N GLU A 110 -3.19 15.88 10.40
CA GLU A 110 -3.16 16.90 11.46
C GLU A 110 -2.82 16.27 12.83
N GLU A 111 -3.43 15.13 13.14
CA GLU A 111 -3.18 14.42 14.41
C GLU A 111 -1.72 13.97 14.52
N ILE A 112 -1.17 13.42 13.42
CA ILE A 112 0.21 12.94 13.40
C ILE A 112 1.20 14.10 13.41
N MET A 113 0.93 15.20 12.68
CA MET A 113 1.74 16.42 12.75
C MET A 113 1.84 16.97 14.17
N THR A 114 0.69 17.02 14.88
CA THR A 114 0.62 17.51 16.26
C THR A 114 1.41 16.61 17.21
N ASP A 115 1.22 15.29 17.09
CA ASP A 115 1.86 14.30 17.96
C ASP A 115 3.39 14.27 17.76
N LEU A 116 3.85 14.23 16.51
CA LEU A 116 5.27 14.15 16.17
C LEU A 116 5.96 15.52 16.06
N ARG A 117 5.21 16.61 16.11
CA ARG A 117 5.69 18.01 16.04
C ARG A 117 6.61 18.28 14.85
N ALA A 118 6.30 17.73 13.68
CA ALA A 118 7.09 17.96 12.48
C ALA A 118 6.84 19.35 11.88
N GLU A 119 7.82 19.88 11.15
CA GLU A 119 7.74 21.17 10.49
C GLU A 119 6.82 21.12 9.28
N TYR A 120 6.90 20.01 8.52
CA TYR A 120 6.14 19.85 7.27
C TYR A 120 5.48 18.47 7.19
N GLY A 121 4.36 18.41 6.46
CA GLY A 121 3.69 17.18 6.08
C GLY A 121 3.35 17.16 4.60
N VAL A 122 3.48 15.97 3.99
CA VAL A 122 3.12 15.71 2.58
C VAL A 122 1.97 14.73 2.54
N VAL A 123 0.78 15.20 2.16
CA VAL A 123 -0.44 14.39 2.04
C VAL A 123 -0.59 13.84 0.63
N GLY A 124 -0.95 12.57 0.52
CA GLY A 124 -1.14 11.87 -0.74
C GLY A 124 0.19 11.41 -1.33
N GLU A 125 0.44 11.80 -2.56
CA GLU A 125 1.61 11.33 -3.31
C GLU A 125 2.89 12.07 -2.91
N GLY A 126 3.89 11.29 -2.49
CA GLY A 126 5.15 11.82 -1.96
C GLY A 126 6.00 12.58 -2.97
N GLU A 127 5.71 12.46 -4.26
CA GLU A 127 6.34 13.24 -5.34
C GLU A 127 6.12 14.76 -5.21
N ARG A 128 5.19 15.17 -4.33
CA ARG A 128 4.99 16.58 -3.92
C ARG A 128 6.12 17.12 -3.07
N LEU A 129 7.01 16.27 -2.60
CA LEU A 129 8.20 16.69 -1.85
C LEU A 129 9.09 17.63 -2.68
N GLY A 130 9.23 17.42 -4.00
CA GLY A 130 10.07 18.26 -4.84
C GLY A 130 9.76 19.75 -4.73
N PRO A 131 8.55 20.22 -5.03
CA PRO A 131 8.16 21.63 -4.84
C PRO A 131 8.38 22.16 -3.40
N LEU A 132 8.19 21.34 -2.37
CA LEU A 132 8.48 21.73 -0.99
C LEU A 132 9.99 21.96 -0.79
N LEU A 133 10.83 21.07 -1.28
CA LEU A 133 12.30 21.21 -1.20
C LEU A 133 12.78 22.48 -1.90
N THR A 134 12.24 22.78 -3.08
CA THR A 134 12.53 24.02 -3.80
C THR A 134 12.18 25.25 -2.96
N ALA A 135 11.03 25.26 -2.28
CA ALA A 135 10.62 26.35 -1.41
C ALA A 135 11.52 26.48 -0.16
N ILE A 136 11.90 25.35 0.46
CA ILE A 136 12.83 25.32 1.60
C ILE A 136 14.21 25.87 1.18
N GLU A 137 14.75 25.46 0.06
CA GLU A 137 16.05 25.90 -0.46
C GLU A 137 16.06 27.41 -0.78
N ALA A 138 14.93 27.92 -1.28
CA ALA A 138 14.75 29.37 -1.50
C ALA A 138 14.51 30.17 -0.21
N GLY A 139 14.44 29.53 0.97
CA GLY A 139 14.10 30.19 2.23
C GLY A 139 12.68 30.78 2.27
N SER A 140 11.80 30.28 1.38
CA SER A 140 10.41 30.74 1.32
C SER A 140 9.62 30.31 2.56
N ARG A 141 8.98 31.29 3.21
CA ARG A 141 8.01 31.00 4.30
C ARG A 141 6.61 30.72 3.77
N ASP A 142 6.29 31.19 2.57
CA ASP A 142 4.99 30.94 1.94
C ASP A 142 5.04 29.68 1.09
N ILE A 143 4.45 28.60 1.64
CA ILE A 143 4.25 27.31 0.99
C ILE A 143 2.76 27.03 0.71
N SER A 144 1.89 28.03 0.93
CA SER A 144 0.42 27.91 0.79
C SER A 144 -0.02 27.53 -0.63
N GLY A 145 0.80 27.86 -1.63
CA GLY A 145 0.59 27.52 -3.03
C GLY A 145 0.94 26.07 -3.40
N ILE A 146 1.55 25.26 -2.51
CA ILE A 146 1.97 23.89 -2.81
C ILE A 146 0.88 22.90 -2.37
N PRO A 147 0.15 22.28 -3.32
CA PRO A 147 -0.95 21.39 -2.97
C PRO A 147 -0.47 20.17 -2.21
N GLY A 148 -1.10 19.83 -1.09
CA GLY A 148 -0.81 18.64 -0.29
C GLY A 148 0.28 18.84 0.76
N ILE A 149 0.84 20.04 0.85
CA ILE A 149 1.75 20.39 1.94
C ILE A 149 0.94 20.98 3.08
N LEU A 150 1.30 20.61 4.30
CA LEU A 150 0.76 21.22 5.53
C LEU A 150 1.90 21.53 6.51
N THR A 151 1.62 22.49 7.42
CA THR A 151 2.43 22.80 8.59
C THR A 151 1.52 22.87 9.82
N SER A 152 2.09 23.09 10.99
CA SER A 152 1.29 23.32 12.21
C SER A 152 0.33 24.50 12.10
N GLU A 153 0.64 25.49 11.26
CA GLU A 153 -0.16 26.70 11.05
C GLU A 153 -1.12 26.61 9.86
N MET A 154 -0.84 25.73 8.90
CA MET A 154 -1.65 25.50 7.70
C MET A 154 -2.27 24.10 7.71
N PRO A 155 -3.55 23.97 8.03
CA PRO A 155 -4.24 22.69 8.00
C PRO A 155 -4.38 22.17 6.56
N HIS A 156 -4.56 20.86 6.46
CA HIS A 156 -4.73 20.18 5.19
C HIS A 156 -6.01 20.62 4.46
N ARG A 157 -5.86 21.12 3.25
CA ARG A 157 -6.97 21.30 2.29
C ARG A 157 -6.96 20.13 1.33
N GLY A 158 -8.05 19.36 1.23
CA GLY A 158 -8.15 18.16 0.42
C GLY A 158 -7.35 18.21 -0.89
N VAL A 159 -6.58 17.16 -1.17
CA VAL A 159 -5.64 17.12 -2.31
C VAL A 159 -6.15 16.23 -3.41
N LYS A 160 -6.13 16.74 -4.66
CA LYS A 160 -6.37 15.91 -5.84
C LYS A 160 -5.13 15.10 -6.16
N PRO A 161 -5.25 13.83 -6.58
CA PRO A 161 -4.11 13.04 -7.05
C PRO A 161 -3.34 13.77 -8.17
N LEU A 162 -2.04 13.54 -8.25
CA LEU A 162 -1.22 14.07 -9.34
C LEU A 162 -1.67 13.43 -10.66
N ASP A 163 -1.86 14.27 -11.68
CA ASP A 163 -2.31 13.85 -13.01
C ASP A 163 -1.11 13.64 -13.95
N ARG A 164 -0.21 12.77 -13.56
CA ARG A 164 0.96 12.42 -14.38
C ARG A 164 1.30 10.94 -14.23
N THR A 165 1.96 10.41 -15.27
CA THR A 165 2.63 9.12 -15.20
C THR A 165 3.82 9.25 -14.25
N PHE A 166 3.93 8.35 -13.31
CA PHE A 166 5.06 8.27 -12.40
C PHE A 166 6.11 7.31 -12.98
N ALA A 167 7.35 7.74 -12.99
CA ALA A 167 8.48 6.89 -13.33
C ALA A 167 9.04 6.26 -12.06
N LEU A 168 9.64 5.09 -12.17
CA LEU A 168 10.42 4.49 -11.12
C LEU A 168 11.65 3.82 -11.72
N ASN A 169 12.79 4.31 -11.33
CA ASN A 169 14.05 3.63 -11.55
C ASN A 169 14.47 3.01 -10.23
N TYR A 170 14.47 1.68 -10.11
CA TYR A 170 14.92 1.00 -8.89
C TYR A 170 16.39 1.36 -8.64
N LEU A 171 16.60 2.38 -7.82
CA LEU A 171 17.92 2.92 -7.50
C LEU A 171 18.26 2.73 -6.03
N CYS A 172 17.55 1.85 -5.35
CA CYS A 172 17.90 1.46 -4.00
C CYS A 172 19.35 0.99 -3.93
N ALA A 173 20.03 1.36 -2.87
CA ALA A 173 21.35 0.81 -2.60
C ALA A 173 21.27 -0.73 -2.65
N ARG A 174 22.13 -1.37 -3.44
CA ARG A 174 22.14 -2.83 -3.64
C ARG A 174 22.09 -3.61 -2.33
N SER A 175 22.67 -3.06 -1.26
CA SER A 175 22.62 -3.64 0.09
C SER A 175 21.21 -3.75 0.68
N GLN A 176 20.33 -2.80 0.39
CA GLN A 176 18.94 -2.81 0.87
C GLN A 176 18.11 -3.86 0.09
N LEU A 177 18.29 -3.95 -1.23
CA LEU A 177 17.64 -4.99 -2.04
C LEU A 177 18.05 -6.39 -1.57
N VAL A 178 19.35 -6.62 -1.30
CA VAL A 178 19.86 -7.91 -0.80
C VAL A 178 19.14 -8.33 0.48
N TYR A 179 18.88 -7.39 1.41
CA TYR A 179 18.14 -7.69 2.64
C TYR A 179 16.75 -8.27 2.33
N TYR A 180 15.97 -7.60 1.48
CA TYR A 180 14.61 -8.02 1.14
C TYR A 180 14.59 -9.31 0.35
N LEU A 181 15.50 -9.49 -0.60
CA LEU A 181 15.62 -10.73 -1.38
C LEU A 181 16.00 -11.92 -0.50
N LYS A 182 16.89 -11.72 0.48
CA LYS A 182 17.29 -12.78 1.42
C LYS A 182 16.18 -13.17 2.39
N ASN A 183 15.40 -12.20 2.89
CA ASN A 183 14.43 -12.43 3.96
C ASN A 183 12.98 -12.60 3.48
N GLY A 184 12.65 -12.18 2.26
CA GLY A 184 11.32 -12.31 1.66
C GLY A 184 11.32 -12.95 0.27
N GLY A 185 12.44 -12.92 -0.42
CA GLY A 185 12.58 -13.45 -1.80
C GLY A 185 11.78 -12.66 -2.84
N MET A 186 11.10 -11.59 -2.44
CA MET A 186 10.11 -10.87 -3.21
C MET A 186 10.37 -9.37 -3.21
N LEU A 187 10.13 -8.75 -4.37
CA LEU A 187 10.03 -7.31 -4.52
C LEU A 187 8.66 -6.91 -5.06
N ASN A 188 8.36 -5.63 -5.06
CA ASN A 188 7.05 -5.11 -5.43
C ASN A 188 7.10 -4.30 -6.72
N LEU A 189 6.02 -4.40 -7.50
CA LEU A 189 5.79 -3.64 -8.73
C LEU A 189 4.43 -2.95 -8.64
N GLN A 190 4.30 -1.75 -9.18
CA GLN A 190 3.03 -1.06 -9.32
C GLN A 190 2.79 -0.74 -10.81
N THR A 191 1.64 -1.15 -11.35
CA THR A 191 1.29 -0.92 -12.77
C THR A 191 0.29 0.21 -12.95
N LYS A 192 -0.42 0.59 -11.88
CA LYS A 192 -1.34 1.71 -11.85
C LYS A 192 -1.58 2.22 -10.44
N ARG A 193 -2.02 3.45 -10.31
CA ARG A 193 -2.51 4.06 -9.07
C ARG A 193 -3.98 4.38 -9.18
N GLY A 194 -4.65 4.40 -8.01
CA GLY A 194 -6.07 4.68 -7.88
C GLY A 194 -6.94 3.44 -7.87
N CYS A 195 -8.16 3.57 -7.33
CA CYS A 195 -9.14 2.51 -7.27
C CYS A 195 -10.56 3.07 -7.50
N PRO A 196 -11.29 2.62 -8.54
CA PRO A 196 -12.62 3.14 -8.84
C PRO A 196 -13.70 2.61 -7.88
N PHE A 197 -13.41 1.53 -7.15
CA PHE A 197 -14.36 0.86 -6.27
C PHE A 197 -14.75 1.72 -5.07
N ARG A 198 -15.93 1.43 -4.49
CA ARG A 198 -16.53 2.21 -3.40
C ARG A 198 -16.64 1.44 -2.10
N CYS A 199 -15.73 0.47 -1.88
CA CYS A 199 -15.72 -0.34 -0.67
C CYS A 199 -15.68 0.56 0.57
N ILE A 200 -16.62 0.34 1.50
CA ILE A 200 -16.85 1.25 2.63
C ILE A 200 -15.70 1.30 3.63
N TYR A 201 -14.92 0.23 3.74
CA TYR A 201 -13.80 0.10 4.66
C TYR A 201 -12.45 0.52 4.04
N CYS A 202 -12.34 0.61 2.71
CA CYS A 202 -11.07 0.77 2.02
C CYS A 202 -10.58 2.21 1.97
N THR A 203 -9.32 2.43 2.34
CA THR A 203 -8.67 3.74 2.37
C THR A 203 -7.92 4.09 1.10
N TYR A 204 -7.66 3.14 0.20
CA TYR A 204 -6.92 3.38 -1.05
C TYR A 204 -7.42 4.57 -1.87
N PRO A 205 -8.74 4.76 -2.09
CA PRO A 205 -9.22 5.92 -2.83
C PRO A 205 -8.95 7.28 -2.16
N ARG A 206 -8.59 7.30 -0.88
CA ARG A 206 -8.14 8.52 -0.19
C ARG A 206 -6.64 8.77 -0.39
N ILE A 207 -5.85 7.70 -0.51
CA ILE A 207 -4.40 7.76 -0.66
C ILE A 207 -4.05 8.04 -2.12
N GLU A 208 -4.61 7.25 -3.05
CA GLU A 208 -4.26 7.28 -4.48
C GLU A 208 -5.35 7.88 -5.38
N GLY A 209 -6.52 8.20 -4.82
CA GLY A 209 -7.67 8.70 -5.59
C GLY A 209 -8.50 7.59 -6.24
N ARG A 210 -9.59 8.01 -6.93
CA ARG A 210 -10.53 7.09 -7.58
C ARG A 210 -10.26 6.87 -9.07
N ARG A 211 -9.57 7.81 -9.72
CA ARG A 211 -9.21 7.74 -11.12
C ARG A 211 -7.98 6.85 -11.29
N LEU A 212 -8.08 5.89 -12.20
CA LEU A 212 -6.94 5.05 -12.57
C LEU A 212 -5.91 5.85 -13.36
N ARG A 213 -4.66 5.81 -12.92
CA ARG A 213 -3.49 6.37 -13.60
C ARG A 213 -2.54 5.22 -13.89
N ARG A 214 -2.42 4.91 -15.16
CA ARG A 214 -1.76 3.71 -15.65
C ARG A 214 -0.29 3.98 -15.97
N VAL A 215 0.56 3.04 -15.65
CA VAL A 215 1.93 2.96 -16.18
C VAL A 215 1.84 2.34 -17.58
N PRO A 216 2.56 2.86 -18.60
CA PRO A 216 2.64 2.18 -19.88
C PRO A 216 3.04 0.71 -19.73
N PRO A 217 2.37 -0.24 -20.42
CA PRO A 217 2.66 -1.67 -20.27
C PRO A 217 4.13 -2.04 -20.48
N GLU A 218 4.77 -1.43 -21.47
CA GLU A 218 6.18 -1.65 -21.79
C GLU A 218 7.10 -1.19 -20.63
N MET A 219 6.77 -0.08 -20.00
CA MET A 219 7.49 0.41 -18.83
C MET A 219 7.29 -0.51 -17.62
N ALA A 220 6.10 -1.08 -17.45
CA ALA A 220 5.85 -2.08 -16.40
C ALA A 220 6.69 -3.35 -16.62
N ALA A 221 6.80 -3.79 -17.88
CA ALA A 221 7.64 -4.93 -18.27
C ALA A 221 9.13 -4.67 -18.06
N GLU A 222 9.62 -3.50 -18.44
CA GLU A 222 11.00 -3.08 -18.17
C GLU A 222 11.32 -3.11 -16.67
N ARG A 223 10.40 -2.62 -15.85
CA ARG A 223 10.56 -2.67 -14.39
C ARG A 223 10.58 -4.10 -13.86
N ALA A 224 9.72 -4.99 -14.37
CA ALA A 224 9.72 -6.40 -13.99
C ALA A 224 11.07 -7.07 -14.31
N LEU A 225 11.66 -6.80 -15.49
CA LEU A 225 12.99 -7.28 -15.84
C LEU A 225 14.07 -6.75 -14.89
N ARG A 226 14.01 -5.49 -14.50
CA ARG A 226 14.96 -4.92 -13.51
C ARG A 226 14.85 -5.59 -12.15
N LEU A 227 13.66 -6.01 -11.73
CA LEU A 227 13.49 -6.81 -10.50
C LEU A 227 14.15 -8.18 -10.63
N GLU A 228 13.99 -8.82 -11.78
CA GLU A 228 14.63 -10.10 -12.11
C GLU A 228 16.15 -9.97 -12.13
N GLU A 229 16.71 -8.96 -12.80
CA GLU A 229 18.14 -8.63 -12.83
C GLU A 229 18.70 -8.33 -11.43
N ALA A 230 17.90 -7.71 -10.55
CA ALA A 230 18.29 -7.47 -9.17
C ALA A 230 18.34 -8.77 -8.34
N GLY A 231 17.84 -9.89 -8.87
CA GLY A 231 17.86 -11.22 -8.25
C GLY A 231 16.55 -11.64 -7.60
N ALA A 232 15.45 -10.92 -7.84
CA ALA A 232 14.12 -11.36 -7.39
C ALA A 232 13.78 -12.73 -8.01
N LYS A 233 13.16 -13.58 -7.20
CA LYS A 233 12.64 -14.89 -7.63
C LYS A 233 11.13 -14.88 -7.83
N TYR A 234 10.52 -13.79 -7.38
CA TYR A 234 9.09 -13.53 -7.45
C TYR A 234 8.87 -12.03 -7.27
N PHE A 235 7.84 -11.47 -7.90
CA PHE A 235 7.39 -10.13 -7.57
C PHE A 235 5.88 -10.08 -7.36
N PHE A 236 5.44 -9.10 -6.57
CA PHE A 236 4.04 -8.88 -6.32
C PHE A 236 3.59 -7.53 -6.87
N VAL A 237 2.53 -7.53 -7.69
CA VAL A 237 1.94 -6.30 -8.19
C VAL A 237 1.03 -5.70 -7.12
N THR A 238 1.44 -4.57 -6.57
CA THR A 238 0.81 -3.90 -5.42
C THR A 238 -0.33 -2.95 -5.80
N ASP A 239 -0.89 -3.08 -6.98
CA ASP A 239 -2.07 -2.34 -7.37
C ASP A 239 -3.24 -2.63 -6.41
N SER A 240 -4.10 -1.66 -6.16
CA SER A 240 -5.27 -1.85 -5.29
C SER A 240 -6.24 -2.97 -5.76
N ALA A 241 -6.32 -3.20 -7.06
CA ALA A 241 -6.88 -4.39 -7.73
C ALA A 241 -6.32 -4.43 -9.15
N PHE A 242 -5.57 -5.49 -9.48
CA PHE A 242 -4.90 -5.59 -10.79
C PHE A 242 -5.89 -5.57 -11.95
N ASN A 243 -7.01 -6.24 -11.80
CA ASN A 243 -8.08 -6.30 -12.80
C ASN A 243 -9.16 -5.20 -12.68
N ALA A 244 -8.90 -4.12 -11.92
CA ALA A 244 -9.81 -2.96 -11.92
C ALA A 244 -9.94 -2.32 -13.31
N ASP A 245 -9.04 -2.66 -14.22
CA ASP A 245 -9.03 -2.35 -15.65
C ASP A 245 -8.52 -3.58 -16.39
N TYR A 246 -9.42 -4.35 -16.99
CA TYR A 246 -9.09 -5.60 -17.68
C TYR A 246 -8.21 -5.37 -18.91
N ASP A 247 -8.49 -4.32 -19.71
CA ASP A 247 -7.71 -4.04 -20.92
C ASP A 247 -6.26 -3.66 -20.59
N HIS A 248 -6.08 -2.82 -19.57
CA HIS A 248 -4.74 -2.44 -19.15
C HIS A 248 -3.97 -3.63 -18.59
N SER A 249 -4.59 -4.41 -17.70
CA SER A 249 -3.93 -5.56 -17.08
C SER A 249 -3.59 -6.68 -18.09
N ALA A 250 -4.43 -6.88 -19.11
CA ALA A 250 -4.14 -7.80 -20.21
C ALA A 250 -2.93 -7.32 -21.03
N ARG A 251 -2.88 -6.04 -21.38
CA ARG A 251 -1.73 -5.45 -22.10
C ARG A 251 -0.44 -5.49 -21.28
N VAL A 252 -0.50 -5.34 -19.96
CA VAL A 252 0.67 -5.51 -19.07
C VAL A 252 1.18 -6.95 -19.15
N ALA A 253 0.28 -7.95 -19.10
CA ALA A 253 0.66 -9.35 -19.24
C ALA A 253 1.29 -9.65 -20.62
N GLU A 254 0.71 -9.12 -21.69
CA GLU A 254 1.28 -9.24 -23.06
C GLU A 254 2.69 -8.60 -23.14
N ALA A 255 2.88 -7.44 -22.48
CA ALA A 255 4.18 -6.79 -22.43
C ALA A 255 5.20 -7.62 -21.63
N PHE A 256 4.81 -8.28 -20.54
CA PHE A 256 5.66 -9.22 -19.80
C PHE A 256 6.12 -10.38 -20.68
N ILE A 257 5.19 -11.00 -21.43
CA ILE A 257 5.51 -12.07 -22.37
C ILE A 257 6.49 -11.57 -23.42
N LYS A 258 6.19 -10.44 -24.08
CA LYS A 258 7.01 -9.85 -25.15
C LYS A 258 8.41 -9.50 -24.67
N ALA A 259 8.54 -8.99 -23.45
CA ALA A 259 9.82 -8.62 -22.86
C ALA A 259 10.62 -9.83 -22.34
N GLY A 260 10.01 -11.01 -22.23
CA GLY A 260 10.67 -12.22 -21.73
C GLY A 260 10.83 -12.27 -20.21
N VAL A 261 9.92 -11.61 -19.46
CA VAL A 261 9.88 -11.74 -18.00
C VAL A 261 9.70 -13.20 -17.62
N SER A 262 10.64 -13.79 -16.85
CA SER A 262 10.69 -15.24 -16.60
C SER A 262 10.32 -15.63 -15.17
N ILE A 263 10.39 -14.69 -14.21
CA ILE A 263 10.05 -14.98 -12.82
C ILE A 263 8.53 -14.91 -12.57
N PRO A 264 7.98 -15.79 -11.72
CA PRO A 264 6.56 -15.77 -11.38
C PRO A 264 6.16 -14.51 -10.62
N TRP A 265 4.88 -14.19 -10.68
CA TRP A 265 4.32 -13.04 -9.99
C TRP A 265 2.90 -13.30 -9.47
N GLY A 266 2.42 -12.43 -8.58
CA GLY A 266 1.06 -12.43 -8.04
C GLY A 266 0.50 -11.01 -7.94
N ALA A 267 -0.81 -10.90 -7.68
CA ALA A 267 -1.49 -9.63 -7.52
C ALA A 267 -2.82 -9.78 -6.77
N PHE A 268 -3.34 -8.66 -6.26
CA PHE A 268 -4.71 -8.59 -5.76
C PHE A 268 -5.72 -8.42 -6.90
N PHE A 269 -6.82 -9.16 -6.81
CA PHE A 269 -7.92 -9.14 -7.78
C PHE A 269 -9.26 -8.87 -7.10
N ALA A 270 -10.11 -8.10 -7.78
CA ALA A 270 -11.54 -8.09 -7.48
C ALA A 270 -12.19 -9.30 -8.20
N PRO A 271 -12.97 -10.15 -7.52
CA PRO A 271 -13.60 -11.30 -8.16
C PRO A 271 -14.83 -10.89 -8.97
N THR A 272 -14.59 -10.11 -10.03
CA THR A 272 -15.56 -9.71 -11.04
C THR A 272 -15.49 -10.68 -12.22
N THR A 273 -16.49 -10.66 -13.12
CA THR A 273 -16.49 -11.54 -14.29
C THR A 273 -15.41 -11.11 -15.29
N PRO A 274 -14.39 -11.95 -15.52
CA PRO A 274 -13.32 -11.62 -16.47
C PRO A 274 -13.80 -11.82 -17.92
N PRO A 275 -13.15 -11.16 -18.91
CA PRO A 275 -13.25 -11.55 -20.30
C PRO A 275 -12.77 -12.98 -20.54
N ASP A 276 -13.27 -13.62 -21.61
CA ASP A 276 -12.84 -14.98 -21.98
C ASP A 276 -11.33 -15.03 -22.22
N GLY A 277 -10.69 -16.07 -21.72
CA GLY A 277 -9.25 -16.27 -21.86
C GLY A 277 -8.35 -15.34 -21.01
N TYR A 278 -8.93 -14.46 -20.20
CA TYR A 278 -8.18 -13.49 -19.41
C TYR A 278 -7.14 -14.16 -18.49
N TYR A 279 -7.57 -15.06 -17.61
CA TYR A 279 -6.64 -15.73 -16.69
C TYR A 279 -5.64 -16.65 -17.39
N GLN A 280 -6.02 -17.27 -18.52
CA GLN A 280 -5.09 -18.06 -19.35
C GLN A 280 -3.96 -17.18 -19.91
N ASN A 281 -4.27 -15.94 -20.30
CA ASN A 281 -3.28 -14.98 -20.77
C ASN A 281 -2.35 -14.53 -19.64
N LEU A 282 -2.90 -14.25 -18.45
CA LEU A 282 -2.10 -13.92 -17.28
C LEU A 282 -1.19 -15.07 -16.83
N ALA A 283 -1.69 -16.31 -16.85
CA ALA A 283 -0.90 -17.50 -16.53
C ALA A 283 0.28 -17.67 -17.50
N LYS A 284 0.07 -17.47 -18.81
CA LYS A 284 1.16 -17.46 -19.81
C LYS A 284 2.21 -16.38 -19.54
N ALA A 285 1.79 -15.25 -18.95
CA ALA A 285 2.69 -14.16 -18.55
C ALA A 285 3.41 -14.40 -17.20
N GLY A 286 3.25 -15.59 -16.60
CA GLY A 286 3.90 -15.96 -15.34
C GLY A 286 3.10 -15.68 -14.09
N LEU A 287 1.82 -15.28 -14.17
CA LEU A 287 0.96 -15.21 -12.99
C LEU A 287 0.86 -16.61 -12.35
N SER A 288 1.26 -16.74 -11.08
CA SER A 288 1.30 -18.03 -10.38
C SER A 288 0.06 -18.27 -9.52
N HIS A 289 -0.53 -17.21 -9.00
CA HIS A 289 -1.74 -17.25 -8.18
C HIS A 289 -2.49 -15.91 -8.22
N VAL A 290 -3.75 -15.97 -7.81
CA VAL A 290 -4.62 -14.80 -7.67
C VAL A 290 -5.00 -14.63 -6.20
N GLU A 291 -5.01 -13.40 -5.72
CA GLU A 291 -5.46 -13.04 -4.38
C GLU A 291 -6.77 -12.25 -4.47
N PHE A 292 -7.89 -12.91 -4.20
CA PHE A 292 -9.21 -12.33 -4.31
C PHE A 292 -9.64 -11.60 -3.04
N GLY A 293 -9.92 -10.30 -3.15
CA GLY A 293 -10.65 -9.55 -2.14
C GLY A 293 -12.13 -9.92 -2.14
N THR A 294 -12.44 -11.13 -1.69
CA THR A 294 -13.78 -11.74 -1.70
C THR A 294 -14.71 -11.12 -0.67
N GLU A 295 -14.21 -10.89 0.53
CA GLU A 295 -14.82 -10.34 1.72
C GLU A 295 -15.99 -11.15 2.30
N SER A 296 -16.93 -11.62 1.47
CA SER A 296 -18.07 -12.44 1.89
C SER A 296 -18.64 -13.23 0.70
N LEU A 297 -19.40 -14.28 0.98
CA LEU A 297 -20.25 -14.98 0.02
C LEU A 297 -21.75 -14.73 0.30
N SER A 298 -22.09 -13.82 1.22
CA SER A 298 -23.42 -13.27 1.40
C SER A 298 -23.61 -12.03 0.52
N ASP A 299 -24.60 -12.05 -0.36
CA ASP A 299 -24.91 -10.90 -1.24
C ASP A 299 -25.35 -9.67 -0.46
N GLN A 300 -25.96 -9.86 0.72
CA GLN A 300 -26.30 -8.80 1.64
C GLN A 300 -25.02 -8.09 2.10
N MET A 301 -24.03 -8.84 2.58
CA MET A 301 -22.77 -8.28 3.07
C MET A 301 -21.95 -7.63 1.95
N LEU A 302 -21.89 -8.24 0.77
CA LEU A 302 -21.23 -7.65 -0.40
C LEU A 302 -21.87 -6.30 -0.80
N THR A 303 -23.18 -6.18 -0.68
CA THR A 303 -23.89 -4.92 -0.91
C THR A 303 -23.55 -3.88 0.13
N VAL A 304 -23.56 -4.24 1.42
CA VAL A 304 -23.19 -3.37 2.54
C VAL A 304 -21.75 -2.89 2.40
N TYR A 305 -20.81 -3.79 2.06
CA TYR A 305 -19.42 -3.44 1.83
C TYR A 305 -19.19 -2.54 0.60
N GLY A 306 -20.20 -2.35 -0.25
CA GLY A 306 -20.12 -1.55 -1.48
C GLY A 306 -19.29 -2.22 -2.57
N LYS A 307 -19.32 -3.57 -2.62
CA LYS A 307 -18.62 -4.34 -3.65
C LYS A 307 -19.30 -4.25 -5.01
N PRO A 308 -18.53 -4.20 -6.12
CA PRO A 308 -19.10 -4.17 -7.48
C PRO A 308 -19.52 -5.55 -8.00
N PHE A 309 -19.50 -6.58 -7.16
CA PHE A 309 -19.79 -7.98 -7.51
C PHE A 309 -20.70 -8.63 -6.46
N ARG A 310 -21.18 -9.83 -6.78
CA ARG A 310 -22.00 -10.68 -5.94
C ARG A 310 -21.33 -12.05 -5.77
N ALA A 311 -21.83 -12.90 -4.88
CA ALA A 311 -21.26 -14.21 -4.59
C ALA A 311 -21.09 -15.10 -5.82
N HIS A 312 -22.07 -15.10 -6.76
CA HIS A 312 -21.95 -15.87 -8.00
C HIS A 312 -20.80 -15.38 -8.90
N HIS A 313 -20.45 -14.08 -8.88
CA HIS A 313 -19.27 -13.58 -9.60
C HIS A 313 -17.97 -14.08 -8.96
N VAL A 314 -17.93 -14.19 -7.61
CA VAL A 314 -16.78 -14.75 -6.89
C VAL A 314 -16.54 -16.19 -7.35
N LEU A 315 -17.59 -17.04 -7.33
CA LEU A 315 -17.50 -18.42 -7.75
C LEU A 315 -17.03 -18.54 -9.21
N LYS A 316 -17.62 -17.74 -10.10
CA LYS A 316 -17.25 -17.74 -11.52
C LYS A 316 -15.81 -17.29 -11.76
N ALA A 317 -15.35 -16.21 -11.08
CA ALA A 317 -13.97 -15.74 -11.18
C ALA A 317 -12.99 -16.80 -10.68
N HIS A 318 -13.33 -17.47 -9.58
CA HIS A 318 -12.57 -18.58 -9.03
C HIS A 318 -12.46 -19.74 -10.01
N GLU A 319 -13.57 -20.21 -10.60
CA GLU A 319 -13.58 -21.29 -11.60
C GLU A 319 -12.70 -20.96 -12.81
N HIS A 320 -12.77 -19.72 -13.32
CA HIS A 320 -11.95 -19.27 -14.43
C HIS A 320 -10.45 -19.26 -14.08
N ALA A 321 -10.08 -18.87 -12.85
CA ALA A 321 -8.70 -18.90 -12.39
C ALA A 321 -8.19 -20.34 -12.28
N LEU A 322 -8.97 -21.25 -11.70
CA LEU A 322 -8.61 -22.67 -11.61
C LEU A 322 -8.49 -23.34 -13.00
N ALA A 323 -9.41 -23.01 -13.92
CA ALA A 323 -9.36 -23.52 -15.30
C ALA A 323 -8.10 -23.06 -16.06
N ALA A 324 -7.51 -21.93 -15.64
CA ALA A 324 -6.22 -21.44 -16.15
C ALA A 324 -5.01 -22.05 -15.43
N GLY A 325 -5.21 -22.97 -14.48
CA GLY A 325 -4.14 -23.58 -13.70
C GLY A 325 -3.58 -22.71 -12.55
N LEU A 326 -4.27 -21.64 -12.20
CA LEU A 326 -3.83 -20.73 -11.15
C LEU A 326 -4.31 -21.19 -9.76
N TYR A 327 -3.48 -20.97 -8.75
CA TYR A 327 -3.90 -21.10 -7.35
C TYR A 327 -4.71 -19.85 -6.94
N ALA A 328 -5.61 -20.02 -5.97
CA ALA A 328 -6.43 -18.92 -5.48
C ALA A 328 -6.31 -18.77 -3.95
N ALA A 329 -6.15 -17.53 -3.50
CA ALA A 329 -6.35 -17.14 -2.13
C ALA A 329 -7.59 -16.24 -2.04
N HIS A 330 -8.42 -16.44 -1.00
CA HIS A 330 -9.61 -15.64 -0.76
C HIS A 330 -9.51 -14.98 0.61
N TYR A 331 -9.66 -13.66 0.62
CA TYR A 331 -9.69 -12.86 1.84
C TYR A 331 -11.14 -12.58 2.23
N PHE A 332 -11.48 -12.87 3.49
CA PHE A 332 -12.81 -12.66 4.07
C PHE A 332 -12.73 -11.66 5.21
N LEU A 333 -13.76 -10.84 5.34
CA LEU A 333 -13.92 -9.88 6.42
C LEU A 333 -15.16 -10.26 7.26
N LEU A 334 -14.98 -10.36 8.56
CA LEU A 334 -16.04 -10.62 9.52
C LEU A 334 -16.25 -9.39 10.44
N GLY A 335 -17.45 -9.18 10.93
CA GLY A 335 -17.80 -8.08 11.84
C GLY A 335 -18.16 -6.79 11.09
N GLY A 336 -18.60 -6.89 9.85
CA GLY A 336 -19.07 -5.73 9.08
C GLY A 336 -20.43 -5.20 9.57
N PRO A 337 -20.79 -3.97 9.18
CA PRO A 337 -22.08 -3.38 9.57
C PRO A 337 -23.25 -4.23 9.07
N GLY A 338 -24.14 -4.63 10.00
CA GLY A 338 -25.32 -5.44 9.67
C GLY A 338 -25.03 -6.92 9.43
N GLU A 339 -23.82 -7.39 9.72
CA GLU A 339 -23.50 -8.81 9.72
C GLU A 339 -24.17 -9.50 10.92
N ASP A 340 -24.74 -10.65 10.69
CA ASP A 340 -25.41 -11.50 11.66
C ASP A 340 -25.04 -12.98 11.45
N GLU A 341 -25.56 -13.85 12.29
CA GLU A 341 -25.29 -15.28 12.22
C GLU A 341 -25.70 -15.89 10.88
N GLN A 342 -26.80 -15.44 10.28
CA GLN A 342 -27.28 -15.91 8.99
C GLN A 342 -26.30 -15.56 7.85
N THR A 343 -25.83 -14.32 7.79
CA THR A 343 -24.90 -13.88 6.74
C THR A 343 -23.52 -14.53 6.85
N VAL A 344 -23.09 -14.86 8.08
CA VAL A 344 -21.87 -15.66 8.31
C VAL A 344 -22.10 -17.09 7.84
N GLU A 345 -23.22 -17.73 8.19
CA GLU A 345 -23.55 -19.09 7.76
C GLU A 345 -23.68 -19.19 6.22
N GLU A 346 -24.28 -18.19 5.56
CA GLU A 346 -24.30 -18.10 4.10
C GLU A 346 -22.88 -18.13 3.50
N THR A 347 -21.94 -17.43 4.13
CA THR A 347 -20.54 -17.41 3.68
C THR A 347 -19.87 -18.76 3.92
N LEU A 348 -20.00 -19.31 5.14
CA LEU A 348 -19.34 -20.58 5.53
C LEU A 348 -19.86 -21.77 4.75
N SER A 349 -21.16 -21.86 4.51
CA SER A 349 -21.76 -22.95 3.74
C SER A 349 -21.25 -22.99 2.29
N ARG A 350 -20.95 -21.83 1.71
CA ARG A 350 -20.50 -21.71 0.31
C ARG A 350 -18.97 -21.74 0.12
N ILE A 351 -18.18 -21.64 1.18
CA ILE A 351 -16.72 -21.74 1.09
C ILE A 351 -16.27 -23.06 0.47
N SER A 352 -17.02 -24.16 0.70
CA SER A 352 -16.72 -25.47 0.12
C SER A 352 -16.77 -25.50 -1.41
N GLU A 353 -17.43 -24.52 -2.06
CA GLU A 353 -17.47 -24.36 -3.51
C GLU A 353 -16.12 -23.83 -4.05
N LEU A 354 -15.33 -23.10 -3.24
CA LEU A 354 -14.03 -22.53 -3.57
C LEU A 354 -12.90 -23.56 -3.41
N LYS A 355 -12.88 -24.58 -4.26
CA LYS A 355 -11.94 -25.71 -4.19
C LYS A 355 -10.49 -25.28 -4.44
N LYS A 356 -9.51 -25.99 -3.87
CA LYS A 356 -8.07 -25.78 -4.09
C LYS A 356 -7.63 -24.35 -3.74
N SER A 357 -8.15 -23.78 -2.64
CA SER A 357 -7.89 -22.42 -2.22
C SER A 357 -7.33 -22.34 -0.82
N VAL A 358 -6.68 -21.22 -0.54
CA VAL A 358 -6.33 -20.78 0.80
C VAL A 358 -7.30 -19.68 1.23
N PHE A 359 -7.73 -19.69 2.49
CA PHE A 359 -8.67 -18.74 3.05
C PHE A 359 -8.02 -17.94 4.18
N PHE A 360 -8.17 -16.62 4.11
CA PHE A 360 -7.75 -15.71 5.17
C PHE A 360 -8.98 -15.00 5.72
N PHE A 361 -9.18 -15.06 7.03
CA PHE A 361 -10.27 -14.39 7.72
C PHE A 361 -9.73 -13.26 8.58
N PHE A 362 -10.30 -12.08 8.42
CA PHE A 362 -9.98 -10.91 9.20
C PHE A 362 -11.22 -10.43 9.95
N ALA A 363 -11.11 -10.27 11.27
CA ALA A 363 -12.12 -9.57 12.03
C ALA A 363 -11.95 -8.07 11.83
N LEU A 364 -13.00 -7.39 11.34
CA LEU A 364 -13.00 -5.95 11.15
C LEU A 364 -12.80 -5.25 12.49
N CYS A 365 -11.58 -4.83 12.76
CA CYS A 365 -11.33 -3.77 13.72
C CYS A 365 -11.27 -2.45 12.94
N VAL A 366 -12.36 -1.74 12.95
CA VAL A 366 -12.42 -0.50 12.22
C VAL A 366 -12.07 0.65 13.15
N SER A 367 -10.79 0.95 13.30
CA SER A 367 -10.31 2.29 13.70
C SER A 367 -10.57 3.31 12.59
N ILE A 368 -11.71 3.19 11.90
CA ILE A 368 -12.00 4.04 10.75
C ILE A 368 -12.79 5.27 11.20
N ARG A 369 -12.15 6.23 11.82
CA ARG A 369 -12.68 7.60 11.92
C ARG A 369 -12.99 8.25 10.55
N ILE A 370 -12.78 7.58 9.43
CA ILE A 370 -12.67 8.23 8.12
C ILE A 370 -13.74 7.86 7.08
N ARG A 371 -14.64 6.90 7.34
CA ARG A 371 -15.67 6.51 6.37
C ARG A 371 -17.07 6.26 6.96
N ARG A 372 -18.04 6.08 6.06
CA ARG A 372 -19.48 5.88 6.38
C ARG A 372 -19.76 4.83 7.47
N CYS A 373 -18.88 3.87 7.71
CA CYS A 373 -18.99 2.94 8.83
C CYS A 373 -18.89 3.62 10.20
N MET A 374 -18.29 4.80 10.27
CA MET A 374 -18.14 5.55 11.52
C MET A 374 -19.25 6.52 11.84
N ILE A 375 -20.21 6.69 10.96
CA ILE A 375 -21.44 7.41 11.29
C ILE A 375 -22.39 6.50 12.08
N TRP A 376 -22.01 5.22 12.28
CA TRP A 376 -22.76 4.34 13.16
C TRP A 376 -22.34 4.61 14.61
N PRO A 377 -23.26 5.06 15.48
CA PRO A 377 -22.92 5.35 16.87
C PRO A 377 -22.40 4.08 17.55
N LEU A 378 -21.19 4.16 18.12
CA LEU A 378 -20.51 3.13 18.92
C LEU A 378 -21.39 2.53 20.05
N ASN A 379 -22.55 3.14 20.32
CA ASN A 379 -23.48 2.74 21.37
C ASN A 379 -24.37 1.54 21.04
N ARG A 380 -24.32 0.98 19.81
CA ARG A 380 -25.16 -0.17 19.43
C ARG A 380 -24.44 -1.50 19.25
N VAL A 381 -23.12 -1.54 19.30
CA VAL A 381 -22.38 -2.80 19.35
C VAL A 381 -22.15 -3.17 20.81
N ARG A 382 -23.18 -3.67 21.47
CA ARG A 382 -23.02 -4.41 22.73
C ARG A 382 -22.48 -5.79 22.38
N TYR A 383 -21.16 -5.94 22.39
CA TYR A 383 -20.57 -7.27 22.50
C TYR A 383 -20.90 -7.84 23.86
N ASN A 384 -21.76 -8.84 23.90
CA ASN A 384 -21.90 -9.70 25.09
C ASN A 384 -20.59 -10.51 25.18
N ALA A 385 -19.66 -10.06 26.02
CA ALA A 385 -18.40 -10.73 26.34
C ALA A 385 -18.65 -12.00 27.21
N GLY A 386 -19.53 -12.90 26.77
CA GLY A 386 -19.97 -14.01 27.59
C GLY A 386 -20.19 -15.35 26.91
N ARG A 387 -19.84 -15.51 25.64
CA ARG A 387 -19.79 -16.86 25.03
C ARG A 387 -18.63 -16.94 24.07
N VAL A 388 -17.58 -17.59 24.50
CA VAL A 388 -16.50 -18.15 23.69
C VAL A 388 -17.09 -19.36 22.97
N PHE A 389 -16.99 -19.39 21.64
CA PHE A 389 -17.13 -20.63 20.87
C PHE A 389 -15.78 -21.34 20.83
#